data_c45c05f12fef6d7b6a8bdffa2d16a817
#
_entry.id   c45c05f12fef6d7b6a8bdffa2d16a817
#
_cell.length_a   1.000
_cell.length_b   1.000
_cell.length_c   1.000
_cell.angle_alpha   90.00
_cell.angle_beta   90.00
_cell.angle_gamma   90.00
#
_symmetry.space_group_name_H-M   'P 1'
#
loop_
_entity.id
_entity.type
_entity.pdbx_description
1 polymer ?
#
loop_
_entity_poly.entity_id
_entity_poly.type
_entity_poly.pdbx_seq_one_letter_code
_entity_poly.pdbx_strand_id
1 'polypeptide(L)'
;VVNDGQVVRREWTAAGVRQLPLDAKNSPYTLCDHWRDIPVEAYLYTSAFTESFTRHMGATPKLTYGGRTLVLRVEAPRLGRGQVLAVCGSHPMWGMWDTRKAVRMVETAPNVWMVPVEVDDIQGTVDYKYLALDGETGEVVAWEARDNRRLGYPYMQENEVHVQNDEPVNLPM
;
A
#
# COMPACT_ATOMS: atom_id res chain seq x y z
N VAL A 1 17.78 15.35 0.61
CA VAL A 1 17.96 16.80 0.42
C VAL A 1 19.45 17.09 0.48
N VAL A 2 19.95 17.84 -0.47
CA VAL A 2 21.36 18.22 -0.58
C VAL A 2 21.42 19.73 -0.56
N ASN A 3 22.32 20.30 0.25
CA ASN A 3 22.63 21.73 0.31
C ASN A 3 24.13 21.90 0.12
N ASP A 4 24.55 22.77 -0.81
CA ASP A 4 25.96 23.03 -1.15
C ASP A 4 26.79 21.74 -1.34
N GLY A 5 26.22 20.72 -1.96
CA GLY A 5 26.86 19.43 -2.19
C GLY A 5 26.89 18.50 -0.97
N GLN A 6 26.43 18.95 0.19
CA GLN A 6 26.33 18.13 1.40
C GLN A 6 24.92 17.56 1.57
N VAL A 7 24.83 16.29 1.95
CA VAL A 7 23.54 15.64 2.29
C VAL A 7 23.12 16.12 3.66
N VAL A 8 22.10 16.99 3.71
CA VAL A 8 21.57 17.56 4.97
C VAL A 8 20.38 16.78 5.51
N ARG A 9 19.69 16.04 4.66
CA ARG A 9 18.54 15.23 5.06
C ARG A 9 18.37 14.04 4.12
N ARG A 10 18.11 12.86 4.69
CA ARG A 10 17.75 11.65 3.95
C ARG A 10 16.34 11.25 4.30
N GLU A 11 15.64 10.70 3.34
CA GLU A 11 14.36 10.05 3.60
C GLU A 11 14.59 8.83 4.50
N TRP A 12 13.68 8.62 5.44
CA TRP A 12 13.72 7.42 6.26
C TRP A 12 13.11 6.25 5.49
N THR A 13 13.81 5.10 5.49
CA THR A 13 13.33 3.85 4.94
C THR A 13 13.73 2.71 5.87
N ALA A 14 12.79 1.88 6.25
CA ALA A 14 13.01 0.79 7.21
C ALA A 14 14.06 -0.22 6.74
N ALA A 15 14.13 -0.49 5.45
CA ALA A 15 14.96 -1.52 4.84
C ALA A 15 16.01 -0.95 3.85
N GLY A 16 16.41 0.30 4.01
CA GLY A 16 17.39 0.96 3.15
C GLY A 16 16.77 1.58 1.90
N VAL A 17 16.70 0.89 0.79
CA VAL A 17 16.11 1.39 -0.45
C VAL A 17 14.70 0.88 -0.68
N ARG A 18 13.88 1.67 -1.33
CA ARG A 18 12.57 1.23 -1.79
C ARG A 18 12.74 0.24 -2.94
N GLN A 19 12.03 -0.86 -2.88
CA GLN A 19 12.02 -1.87 -3.94
C GLN A 19 10.62 -1.98 -4.52
N LEU A 20 10.53 -1.99 -5.83
CA LEU A 20 9.32 -2.24 -6.58
C LEU A 20 9.58 -3.39 -7.55
N PRO A 21 8.89 -4.54 -7.40
CA PRO A 21 8.98 -5.61 -8.38
C PRO A 21 8.29 -5.15 -9.67
N LEU A 22 9.04 -5.13 -10.77
CA LEU A 22 8.52 -4.81 -12.09
C LEU A 22 8.30 -6.10 -12.88
N ASP A 23 7.18 -6.17 -13.61
CA ASP A 23 6.94 -7.23 -14.59
C ASP A 23 7.40 -6.74 -15.97
N ALA A 24 8.29 -7.48 -16.62
CA ALA A 24 8.82 -7.13 -17.92
C ALA A 24 7.75 -7.10 -19.04
N LYS A 25 6.59 -7.70 -18.80
CA LYS A 25 5.48 -7.71 -19.76
C LYS A 25 4.65 -6.43 -19.76
N ASN A 26 4.74 -5.66 -18.69
CA ASN A 26 4.00 -4.40 -18.54
C ASN A 26 4.92 -3.22 -18.73
N SER A 27 4.46 -2.22 -19.45
CA SER A 27 5.16 -0.96 -19.72
C SER A 27 4.15 0.04 -20.31
N PRO A 28 4.19 1.31 -19.95
CA PRO A 28 5.08 1.94 -18.95
C PRO A 28 4.64 1.72 -17.51
N TYR A 29 5.52 2.11 -16.58
CA TYR A 29 5.20 2.18 -15.14
C TYR A 29 5.18 3.64 -14.69
N THR A 30 4.14 4.03 -14.00
CA THR A 30 4.05 5.34 -13.33
C THR A 30 4.12 5.15 -11.83
N LEU A 31 5.04 5.83 -11.16
CA LEU A 31 5.26 5.74 -9.73
C LEU A 31 4.92 7.07 -9.06
N CYS A 32 3.87 7.08 -8.25
CA CYS A 32 3.55 8.19 -7.37
C CYS A 32 4.09 7.90 -5.97
N ASP A 33 4.94 8.76 -5.48
CA ASP A 33 5.62 8.57 -4.22
C ASP A 33 5.62 9.85 -3.37
N HIS A 34 5.90 9.72 -2.08
CA HIS A 34 5.95 10.82 -1.14
C HIS A 34 7.20 10.72 -0.26
N TRP A 35 7.65 11.87 0.27
CA TRP A 35 8.73 11.93 1.25
C TRP A 35 8.27 11.34 2.57
N ARG A 36 9.13 10.54 3.20
CA ARG A 36 8.88 9.96 4.53
C ARG A 36 9.88 10.44 5.56
N ASP A 37 9.35 10.96 6.66
CA ASP A 37 10.11 11.19 7.88
C ASP A 37 10.10 9.95 8.78
N ILE A 38 10.95 9.92 9.79
CA ILE A 38 10.96 8.85 10.78
C ILE A 38 9.62 8.85 11.52
N PRO A 39 8.81 7.79 11.41
CA PRO A 39 7.54 7.71 12.11
C PRO A 39 7.74 7.47 13.60
N VAL A 40 6.74 7.79 14.40
CA VAL A 40 6.75 7.53 15.85
C VAL A 40 6.96 6.04 16.14
N GLU A 41 6.43 5.18 15.27
CA GLU A 41 6.54 3.72 15.36
C GLU A 41 7.78 3.14 14.67
N ALA A 42 8.83 3.94 14.47
CA ALA A 42 10.05 3.51 13.78
C ALA A 42 10.66 2.22 14.37
N TYR A 43 10.43 1.95 15.67
CA TYR A 43 10.88 0.72 16.32
C TYR A 43 10.28 -0.56 15.70
N LEU A 44 9.08 -0.48 15.12
CA LEU A 44 8.43 -1.62 14.44
C LEU A 44 9.13 -2.01 13.13
N TYR A 45 10.00 -1.15 12.63
CA TYR A 45 10.77 -1.37 11.41
C TYR A 45 12.23 -1.73 11.71
N THR A 46 12.58 -1.98 12.97
CA THR A 46 13.93 -2.42 13.33
C THR A 46 14.21 -3.81 12.78
N SER A 47 15.48 -4.10 12.49
CA SER A 47 15.89 -5.42 11.97
C SER A 47 15.46 -6.57 12.88
N ALA A 48 15.50 -6.39 14.19
CA ALA A 48 15.07 -7.40 15.16
C ALA A 48 13.58 -7.74 15.01
N PHE A 49 12.73 -6.73 14.77
CA PHE A 49 11.30 -6.94 14.56
C PHE A 49 11.03 -7.57 13.18
N THR A 50 11.62 -7.00 12.12
CA THR A 50 11.42 -7.46 10.74
C THR A 50 12.00 -8.86 10.51
N GLU A 51 13.15 -9.21 11.11
CA GLU A 51 13.72 -10.56 11.02
C GLU A 51 12.85 -11.60 11.71
N SER A 52 12.27 -11.26 12.85
CA SER A 52 11.30 -12.15 13.51
C SER A 52 10.10 -12.42 12.63
N PHE A 53 9.64 -11.40 11.91
CA PHE A 53 8.48 -11.49 11.03
C PHE A 53 8.79 -12.28 9.74
N THR A 54 9.91 -11.98 9.08
CA THR A 54 10.33 -12.65 7.83
C THR A 54 10.58 -14.15 8.00
N ARG A 55 11.01 -14.59 9.17
CA ARG A 55 11.16 -16.03 9.46
C ARG A 55 9.83 -16.79 9.43
N HIS A 56 8.72 -16.10 9.56
CA HIS A 56 7.37 -16.68 9.57
C HIS A 56 6.60 -16.41 8.27
N MET A 57 7.12 -15.55 7.39
CA MET A 57 6.56 -15.32 6.07
C MET A 57 7.04 -16.45 5.13
N GLY A 58 6.10 -17.07 4.45
CA GLY A 58 6.37 -17.97 3.33
C GLY A 58 7.00 -17.23 2.13
N ALA A 59 6.98 -17.86 0.97
CA ALA A 59 7.44 -17.21 -0.27
C ALA A 59 6.65 -15.91 -0.52
N THR A 60 7.36 -14.85 -0.91
CA THR A 60 6.73 -13.56 -1.27
C THR A 60 5.66 -13.79 -2.34
N PRO A 61 4.40 -13.38 -2.10
CA PRO A 61 3.35 -13.55 -3.07
C PRO A 61 3.67 -12.80 -4.36
N LYS A 62 3.42 -13.45 -5.50
CA LYS A 62 3.54 -12.79 -6.80
C LYS A 62 2.26 -12.06 -7.12
N LEU A 63 2.37 -10.75 -7.33
CA LEU A 63 1.27 -9.96 -7.87
C LEU A 63 1.20 -10.14 -9.38
N THR A 64 0.00 -10.26 -9.91
CA THR A 64 -0.26 -10.29 -11.34
C THR A 64 -0.87 -8.98 -11.77
N TYR A 65 -0.43 -8.46 -12.91
CA TYR A 65 -0.92 -7.22 -13.47
C TYR A 65 -1.69 -7.52 -14.77
N GLY A 66 -2.87 -6.93 -14.89
CA GLY A 66 -3.70 -6.98 -16.09
C GLY A 66 -3.38 -5.84 -17.07
N GLY A 67 -4.35 -5.40 -17.86
CA GLY A 67 -4.20 -4.34 -18.84
C GLY A 67 -3.75 -3.00 -18.21
N ARG A 68 -4.70 -2.15 -17.80
CA ARG A 68 -4.39 -0.94 -17.00
C ARG A 68 -4.48 -1.30 -15.52
N THR A 69 -3.39 -1.23 -14.81
CA THR A 69 -3.35 -1.67 -13.40
C THR A 69 -2.94 -0.53 -12.48
N LEU A 70 -3.82 -0.20 -11.53
CA LEU A 70 -3.47 0.62 -10.38
C LEU A 70 -2.99 -0.31 -9.27
N VAL A 71 -1.82 -0.05 -8.72
CA VAL A 71 -1.29 -0.74 -7.55
C VAL A 71 -1.29 0.23 -6.38
N LEU A 72 -2.08 -0.06 -5.35
CA LEU A 72 -1.93 0.63 -4.07
C LEU A 72 -0.86 -0.09 -3.25
N ARG A 73 0.10 0.66 -2.74
CA ARG A 73 1.16 0.18 -1.87
C ARG A 73 1.20 1.03 -0.60
N VAL A 74 1.16 0.37 0.56
CA VAL A 74 1.09 1.07 1.84
C VAL A 74 1.77 0.25 2.93
N GLU A 75 2.25 0.92 3.97
CA GLU A 75 2.78 0.30 5.17
C GLU A 75 1.72 0.31 6.29
N ALA A 76 1.55 -0.82 6.98
CA ALA A 76 0.60 -0.98 8.08
C ALA A 76 1.26 -1.62 9.30
N PRO A 77 2.10 -0.86 10.05
CA PRO A 77 2.92 -1.41 11.14
C PRO A 77 2.13 -1.86 12.37
N ARG A 78 0.88 -1.42 12.49
CA ARG A 78 0.01 -1.74 13.65
C ARG A 78 -1.05 -2.80 13.38
N LEU A 79 -0.95 -3.48 12.24
CA LEU A 79 -1.90 -4.55 11.93
C LEU A 79 -1.67 -5.73 12.88
N GLY A 80 -2.73 -6.19 13.54
CA GLY A 80 -2.67 -7.28 14.52
C GLY A 80 -2.46 -8.64 13.85
N ARG A 81 -2.03 -9.61 14.65
CA ARG A 81 -1.89 -11.00 14.19
C ARG A 81 -3.23 -11.57 13.72
N GLY A 82 -3.26 -12.20 12.57
CA GLY A 82 -4.47 -12.76 11.97
C GLY A 82 -5.37 -11.74 11.27
N GLN A 83 -4.98 -10.46 11.31
CA GLN A 83 -5.68 -9.42 10.56
C GLN A 83 -5.11 -9.25 9.16
N VAL A 84 -5.94 -8.78 8.26
CA VAL A 84 -5.60 -8.49 6.86
C VAL A 84 -5.97 -7.05 6.56
N LEU A 85 -5.07 -6.33 5.91
CA LEU A 85 -5.37 -5.00 5.41
C LEU A 85 -6.27 -5.09 4.18
N ALA A 86 -7.24 -4.20 4.09
CA ALA A 86 -8.12 -4.06 2.94
C ALA A 86 -8.31 -2.59 2.57
N VAL A 87 -8.76 -2.35 1.35
CA VAL A 87 -9.17 -1.02 0.87
C VAL A 87 -10.65 -1.02 0.51
N CYS A 88 -11.34 0.05 0.89
CA CYS A 88 -12.73 0.31 0.57
C CYS A 88 -12.87 1.76 0.10
N GLY A 89 -13.79 2.05 -0.81
CA GLY A 89 -13.89 3.40 -1.36
C GLY A 89 -15.12 3.66 -2.18
N SER A 90 -15.17 4.84 -2.77
CA SER A 90 -16.33 5.38 -3.49
C SER A 90 -16.54 4.79 -4.89
N HIS A 91 -15.62 3.97 -5.38
CA HIS A 91 -15.70 3.36 -6.71
C HIS A 91 -16.10 1.88 -6.64
N PRO A 92 -16.81 1.32 -7.63
CA PRO A 92 -17.18 -0.10 -7.67
C PRO A 92 -16.01 -1.05 -7.44
N MET A 93 -14.82 -0.75 -7.98
CA MET A 93 -13.61 -1.55 -7.76
C MET A 93 -13.19 -1.66 -6.29
N TRP A 94 -13.60 -0.70 -5.45
CA TRP A 94 -13.35 -0.67 -3.99
C TRP A 94 -14.63 -0.85 -3.16
N GLY A 95 -15.66 -1.46 -3.75
CA GLY A 95 -16.85 -1.91 -3.05
C GLY A 95 -17.89 -0.85 -2.74
N MET A 96 -17.79 0.40 -3.21
CA MET A 96 -18.77 1.46 -2.97
C MET A 96 -19.08 1.64 -1.48
N TRP A 97 -18.06 1.66 -0.65
CA TRP A 97 -18.14 1.72 0.82
C TRP A 97 -18.84 0.53 1.51
N ASP A 98 -19.17 -0.54 0.76
CA ASP A 98 -19.62 -1.81 1.35
C ASP A 98 -18.40 -2.61 1.81
N THR A 99 -18.19 -2.70 3.12
CA THR A 99 -17.02 -3.37 3.71
C THR A 99 -16.93 -4.85 3.37
N ARG A 100 -18.06 -5.50 3.06
CA ARG A 100 -18.11 -6.89 2.61
C ARG A 100 -17.49 -7.08 1.22
N LYS A 101 -17.38 -5.98 0.46
CA LYS A 101 -16.75 -5.91 -0.86
C LYS A 101 -15.39 -5.22 -0.83
N ALA A 102 -14.88 -4.92 0.37
CA ALA A 102 -13.54 -4.35 0.51
C ALA A 102 -12.49 -5.28 -0.11
N VAL A 103 -11.55 -4.70 -0.84
CA VAL A 103 -10.53 -5.47 -1.55
C VAL A 103 -9.39 -5.79 -0.60
N ARG A 104 -9.18 -7.07 -0.31
CA ARG A 104 -8.08 -7.52 0.56
C ARG A 104 -6.74 -7.29 -0.11
N MET A 105 -5.81 -6.77 0.63
CA MET A 105 -4.43 -6.56 0.19
C MET A 105 -3.56 -7.77 0.53
N VAL A 106 -2.40 -7.84 -0.09
CA VAL A 106 -1.42 -8.90 0.12
C VAL A 106 -0.18 -8.30 0.78
N GLU A 107 0.30 -8.91 1.85
CA GLU A 107 1.55 -8.53 2.47
C GLU A 107 2.72 -9.05 1.61
N THR A 108 3.47 -8.14 1.01
CA THR A 108 4.57 -8.46 0.08
C THR A 108 5.94 -8.38 0.74
N ALA A 109 6.03 -7.67 1.84
CA ALA A 109 7.19 -7.60 2.73
C ALA A 109 6.67 -7.27 4.14
N PRO A 110 7.45 -7.43 5.21
CA PRO A 110 7.02 -7.13 6.57
C PRO A 110 6.35 -5.75 6.66
N ASN A 111 5.09 -5.72 7.06
CA ASN A 111 4.24 -4.54 7.16
C ASN A 111 3.96 -3.80 5.84
N VAL A 112 4.40 -4.30 4.69
CA VAL A 112 4.17 -3.70 3.38
C VAL A 112 3.07 -4.45 2.65
N TRP A 113 1.99 -3.76 2.40
CA TRP A 113 0.79 -4.28 1.78
C TRP A 113 0.60 -3.71 0.38
N MET A 114 0.21 -4.56 -0.55
CA MET A 114 -0.04 -4.16 -1.92
C MET A 114 -1.33 -4.79 -2.44
N VAL A 115 -2.01 -4.09 -3.32
CA VAL A 115 -3.13 -4.63 -4.09
C VAL A 115 -3.10 -4.08 -5.50
N PRO A 116 -3.00 -4.91 -6.52
CA PRO A 116 -3.25 -4.53 -7.91
C PRO A 116 -4.75 -4.52 -8.17
N VAL A 117 -5.24 -3.50 -8.81
CA VAL A 117 -6.63 -3.36 -9.23
C VAL A 117 -6.64 -3.02 -10.72
N GLU A 118 -7.31 -3.83 -11.50
CA GLU A 118 -7.52 -3.54 -12.92
C GLU A 118 -8.50 -2.38 -13.07
N VAL A 119 -8.17 -1.46 -13.95
CA VAL A 119 -8.86 -0.19 -14.05
C VAL A 119 -9.33 0.05 -15.47
N ASP A 120 -10.63 -0.01 -15.65
CA ASP A 120 -11.29 0.42 -16.86
C ASP A 120 -11.89 1.83 -16.63
N ASP A 121 -11.55 2.77 -17.51
CA ASP A 121 -12.17 4.10 -17.66
C ASP A 121 -12.66 4.81 -16.38
N ILE A 122 -11.79 4.95 -15.38
CA ILE A 122 -12.10 5.86 -14.27
C ILE A 122 -11.83 7.29 -14.70
N GLN A 123 -12.86 8.10 -14.64
CA GLN A 123 -12.75 9.54 -14.83
C GLN A 123 -12.97 10.25 -13.49
N GLY A 124 -12.07 11.15 -13.14
CA GLY A 124 -12.22 12.02 -11.98
C GLY A 124 -11.45 11.59 -10.75
N THR A 125 -11.99 11.90 -9.60
CA THR A 125 -11.37 11.65 -8.29
C THR A 125 -12.10 10.54 -7.57
N VAL A 126 -11.35 9.62 -6.96
CA VAL A 126 -11.89 8.49 -6.18
C VAL A 126 -11.44 8.63 -4.73
N ASP A 127 -12.39 8.58 -3.81
CA ASP A 127 -12.12 8.55 -2.38
C ASP A 127 -12.04 7.11 -1.89
N TYR A 128 -11.06 6.81 -1.04
CA TYR A 128 -10.86 5.49 -0.46
C TYR A 128 -10.27 5.57 0.95
N LYS A 129 -10.30 4.45 1.65
CA LYS A 129 -9.78 4.32 3.00
C LYS A 129 -9.33 2.90 3.27
N TYR A 130 -8.30 2.75 4.10
CA TYR A 130 -7.86 1.44 4.54
C TYR A 130 -8.58 1.00 5.80
N LEU A 131 -8.74 -0.32 5.92
CA LEU A 131 -9.34 -0.94 7.09
C LEU A 131 -8.66 -2.28 7.39
N ALA A 132 -8.61 -2.61 8.68
CA ALA A 132 -8.21 -3.93 9.13
C ALA A 132 -9.44 -4.83 9.18
N LEU A 133 -9.32 -6.00 8.58
CA LEU A 133 -10.31 -7.07 8.65
C LEU A 133 -9.75 -8.22 9.48
N ASP A 134 -10.60 -8.90 10.22
CA ASP A 134 -10.28 -10.23 10.70
C ASP A 134 -10.06 -11.16 9.50
N GLY A 135 -8.93 -11.87 9.49
CA GLY A 135 -8.53 -12.70 8.35
C GLY A 135 -9.45 -13.89 8.10
N GLU A 136 -10.05 -14.44 9.16
CA GLU A 136 -10.92 -15.62 9.11
C GLU A 136 -12.39 -15.24 8.86
N THR A 137 -12.93 -14.30 9.65
CA THR A 137 -14.34 -13.92 9.57
C THR A 137 -14.62 -12.87 8.50
N GLY A 138 -13.64 -12.04 8.17
CA GLY A 138 -13.80 -10.89 7.28
C GLY A 138 -14.51 -9.70 7.92
N GLU A 139 -14.74 -9.74 9.23
CA GLU A 139 -15.35 -8.63 9.96
C GLU A 139 -14.39 -7.45 10.07
N VAL A 140 -14.95 -6.26 10.09
CA VAL A 140 -14.16 -5.02 10.25
C VAL A 140 -13.67 -4.91 11.68
N VAL A 141 -12.37 -4.90 11.87
CA VAL A 141 -11.73 -4.71 13.16
C VAL A 141 -11.53 -3.22 13.45
N ALA A 142 -10.99 -2.48 12.48
CA ALA A 142 -10.74 -1.05 12.60
C ALA A 142 -10.63 -0.37 11.23
N TRP A 143 -10.97 0.90 11.20
CA TRP A 143 -10.66 1.80 10.09
C TRP A 143 -9.42 2.62 10.43
N GLU A 144 -8.65 3.03 9.41
CA GLU A 144 -7.55 3.97 9.64
C GLU A 144 -8.06 5.29 10.24
N ALA A 145 -7.26 5.83 11.18
CA ALA A 145 -7.61 7.05 11.94
C ALA A 145 -7.22 8.32 11.17
N ARG A 146 -7.81 8.54 10.00
CA ARG A 146 -7.64 9.75 9.18
C ARG A 146 -8.87 9.96 8.31
N ASP A 147 -8.96 11.13 7.65
CA ASP A 147 -9.93 11.39 6.61
C ASP A 147 -9.73 10.47 5.40
N ASN A 148 -10.74 10.38 4.54
CA ASN A 148 -10.64 9.60 3.32
C ASN A 148 -9.45 10.06 2.49
N ARG A 149 -8.71 9.09 1.95
CA ARG A 149 -7.68 9.34 0.96
C ARG A 149 -8.35 9.68 -0.36
N ARG A 150 -7.67 10.46 -1.15
CA ARG A 150 -8.18 10.88 -2.45
C ARG A 150 -7.15 10.61 -3.53
N LEU A 151 -7.55 9.87 -4.53
CA LEU A 151 -6.76 9.63 -5.73
C LEU A 151 -7.35 10.42 -6.89
N GLY A 152 -6.58 11.37 -7.41
CA GLY A 152 -6.84 11.96 -8.70
C GLY A 152 -6.37 11.01 -9.79
N TYR A 153 -7.29 10.59 -10.64
CA TYR A 153 -6.98 9.53 -11.60
C TYR A 153 -6.17 10.07 -12.79
N PRO A 154 -4.94 9.62 -13.00
CA PRO A 154 -4.20 9.96 -14.19
C PRO A 154 -4.76 9.18 -15.39
N TYR A 155 -4.65 9.78 -16.57
CA TYR A 155 -4.83 9.02 -17.80
C TYR A 155 -3.78 7.91 -17.86
N MET A 156 -4.21 6.66 -17.99
CA MET A 156 -3.33 5.50 -18.13
C MET A 156 -3.34 4.97 -19.54
N GLN A 157 -2.15 4.63 -20.03
CA GLN A 157 -1.99 3.94 -21.30
C GLN A 157 -2.38 2.46 -21.17
N GLU A 158 -2.61 1.82 -22.30
CA GLU A 158 -2.82 0.38 -22.31
C GLU A 158 -1.58 -0.35 -21.78
N ASN A 159 -1.79 -1.33 -20.92
CA ASN A 159 -0.74 -2.08 -20.20
C ASN A 159 0.13 -1.24 -19.25
N GLU A 160 -0.30 -0.04 -18.90
CA GLU A 160 0.40 0.77 -17.90
C GLU A 160 0.11 0.24 -16.49
N VAL A 161 1.16 0.23 -15.66
CA VAL A 161 1.06 0.00 -14.23
C VAL A 161 1.34 1.31 -13.49
N HIS A 162 0.32 1.83 -12.82
CA HIS A 162 0.43 3.02 -11.98
C HIS A 162 0.56 2.59 -10.52
N VAL A 163 1.66 2.93 -9.87
CA VAL A 163 1.89 2.58 -8.46
C VAL A 163 1.74 3.81 -7.59
N GLN A 164 0.74 3.77 -6.73
CA GLN A 164 0.49 4.77 -5.70
C GLN A 164 1.09 4.28 -4.37
N ASN A 165 2.15 4.93 -3.91
CA ASN A 165 2.70 4.72 -2.58
C ASN A 165 2.04 5.66 -1.58
N ASP A 166 1.26 5.10 -0.70
CA ASP A 166 0.54 5.86 0.31
C ASP A 166 1.35 6.00 1.61
N GLU A 167 1.07 7.08 2.34
CA GLU A 167 1.54 7.24 3.71
C GLU A 167 1.07 6.07 4.58
N PRO A 168 1.87 5.65 5.58
CA PRO A 168 1.52 4.54 6.45
C PRO A 168 0.12 4.64 7.06
N VAL A 169 -0.53 3.48 7.17
CA VAL A 169 -1.85 3.37 7.80
C VAL A 169 -1.71 3.53 9.30
N ASN A 170 -2.48 4.44 9.86
CA ASN A 170 -2.60 4.60 11.31
C ASN A 170 -3.91 3.95 11.77
N LEU A 171 -3.80 2.72 12.29
CA LEU A 171 -4.92 2.03 12.91
C LEU A 171 -5.05 2.46 14.38
N PRO A 172 -6.26 2.72 14.88
CA PRO A 172 -6.46 2.98 16.30
C PRO A 172 -6.08 1.73 17.11
N MET A 173 -5.47 1.97 18.28
CA MET A 173 -5.18 0.91 19.26
C MET A 173 -6.42 0.58 20.07
#